data_8925178629f4e3e60e5b52bed164ebea
#
_entry.id   8925178629f4e3e60e5b52bed164ebea
#
_cell.length_a   1.000
_cell.length_b   1.000
_cell.length_c   1.000
_cell.angle_alpha   90.00
_cell.angle_beta   90.00
_cell.angle_gamma   90.00
#
_symmetry.space_group_name_H-M   'P 1'
#
loop_
_entity.id
_entity.type
_entity.pdbx_description
1 polymer ?
#
loop_
_entity_poly.entity_id
_entity_poly.type
_entity_poly.pdbx_seq_one_letter_code
_entity_poly.pdbx_strand_id
1 'polypeptide(L)'
;VYSDKVQEQLGMSLDEAIAGLGNGTVRFLPVNPARRVWEKTAANAGDNKWYLTSAGTVASSEDAAATMEFLPSSKEVKITLTQNATTGIIPVTFGFVKTDNSAYPVNFRCQALVTVTDASVCDVELTVPKGGYASTFFKFSEIAKNIDFAFGIKDLKELAKGLDTETPVYNVYMMDAKGNLYGGPGKYTANGAGYWLTETFDIVNWGKDGFAMFIEPNNYDYDDNGNATLMEDGGGFNIGRLSNDTPASGTVLTPSIVIKPVKDTGKTLTINFTLTFE
;
A
#
# COMPACT_ATOMS: atom_id res chain seq x y z
N VAL A 1 -1.88 -27.21 8.28
CA VAL A 1 -0.47 -27.08 8.74
C VAL A 1 -0.37 -27.02 10.27
N TYR A 2 -1.39 -26.54 10.99
CA TYR A 2 -1.33 -26.41 12.45
C TYR A 2 -2.27 -27.37 13.21
N SER A 3 -3.13 -28.11 12.53
CA SER A 3 -4.07 -29.07 13.15
C SER A 3 -3.35 -30.13 14.01
N ASP A 4 -2.27 -30.69 13.48
CA ASP A 4 -1.47 -31.70 14.18
C ASP A 4 -0.77 -31.13 15.42
N LYS A 5 -0.34 -29.87 15.34
CA LYS A 5 0.24 -29.14 16.47
C LYS A 5 -0.77 -28.83 17.56
N VAL A 6 -2.02 -28.56 17.20
CA VAL A 6 -3.11 -28.41 18.18
C VAL A 6 -3.33 -29.70 18.92
N GLN A 7 -3.41 -30.82 18.20
CA GLN A 7 -3.55 -32.14 18.81
C GLN A 7 -2.38 -32.47 19.74
N GLU A 8 -1.14 -32.23 19.31
CA GLU A 8 0.06 -32.48 20.08
C GLU A 8 0.13 -31.65 21.36
N GLN A 9 -0.18 -30.37 21.29
CA GLN A 9 0.05 -29.44 22.39
C GLN A 9 -1.18 -29.26 23.30
N LEU A 10 -2.38 -29.34 22.74
CA LEU A 10 -3.61 -29.15 23.49
C LEU A 10 -4.27 -30.48 23.91
N GLY A 11 -3.85 -31.60 23.28
CA GLY A 11 -4.41 -32.92 23.52
C GLY A 11 -5.83 -33.10 22.99
N MET A 12 -6.24 -32.30 22.02
CA MET A 12 -7.54 -32.38 21.34
C MET A 12 -7.39 -31.94 19.90
N SER A 13 -8.28 -32.38 19.04
CA SER A 13 -8.31 -31.93 17.62
C SER A 13 -8.67 -30.45 17.51
N LEU A 14 -8.37 -29.86 16.36
CA LEU A 14 -8.76 -28.48 16.08
C LEU A 14 -10.29 -28.30 16.12
N ASP A 15 -11.05 -29.28 15.64
CA ASP A 15 -12.52 -29.24 15.67
C ASP A 15 -13.08 -29.30 17.09
N GLU A 16 -12.49 -30.12 17.98
CA GLU A 16 -12.82 -30.13 19.41
C GLU A 16 -12.46 -28.79 20.07
N ALA A 17 -11.32 -28.19 19.72
CA ALA A 17 -10.93 -26.89 20.23
C ALA A 17 -11.93 -25.80 19.78
N ILE A 18 -12.37 -25.84 18.53
CA ILE A 18 -13.39 -24.92 18.00
C ILE A 18 -14.74 -25.13 18.72
N ALA A 19 -15.19 -26.36 18.90
CA ALA A 19 -16.39 -26.66 19.69
C ALA A 19 -16.23 -26.15 21.13
N GLY A 20 -15.04 -26.25 21.71
CA GLY A 20 -14.69 -25.73 23.02
C GLY A 20 -14.76 -24.21 23.13
N LEU A 21 -14.55 -23.45 22.06
CA LEU A 21 -14.80 -22.00 22.04
C LEU A 21 -16.28 -21.69 22.27
N GLY A 22 -17.18 -22.45 21.62
CA GLY A 22 -18.61 -22.25 21.75
C GLY A 22 -19.20 -22.60 23.13
N ASN A 23 -18.62 -23.60 23.82
CA ASN A 23 -19.07 -24.05 25.14
C ASN A 23 -18.23 -23.50 26.30
N GLY A 24 -17.20 -22.70 26.01
CA GLY A 24 -16.36 -22.02 26.99
C GLY A 24 -15.27 -22.89 27.62
N THR A 25 -15.05 -24.13 27.17
CA THR A 25 -13.96 -25.01 27.67
C THR A 25 -12.60 -24.73 27.07
N VAL A 26 -12.58 -24.03 25.95
CA VAL A 26 -11.40 -23.48 25.26
C VAL A 26 -11.57 -22.00 25.00
N ARG A 27 -10.50 -21.25 25.05
CA ARG A 27 -10.47 -19.84 24.67
C ARG A 27 -9.41 -19.63 23.60
N PHE A 28 -9.69 -18.76 22.65
CA PHE A 28 -8.69 -18.22 21.75
C PHE A 28 -8.17 -16.93 22.37
N LEU A 29 -6.86 -16.82 22.59
CA LEU A 29 -6.25 -15.69 23.32
C LEU A 29 -5.00 -15.19 22.62
N PRO A 30 -4.74 -13.88 22.65
CA PRO A 30 -3.43 -13.32 22.35
C PRO A 30 -2.45 -13.58 23.51
N VAL A 31 -1.17 -13.49 23.18
CA VAL A 31 -0.07 -13.49 24.15
C VAL A 31 0.53 -12.10 24.22
N ASN A 32 0.76 -11.60 25.42
CA ASN A 32 1.56 -10.39 25.58
C ASN A 32 3.02 -10.73 25.26
N PRO A 33 3.61 -10.19 24.17
CA PRO A 33 4.93 -10.62 23.73
C PRO A 33 6.05 -10.19 24.67
N ALA A 34 5.92 -9.07 25.37
CA ALA A 34 6.91 -8.57 26.32
C ALA A 34 6.94 -9.40 27.61
N ARG A 35 5.76 -9.79 28.10
CA ARG A 35 5.61 -10.56 29.35
C ARG A 35 5.62 -12.08 29.13
N ARG A 36 5.41 -12.54 27.89
CA ARG A 36 5.27 -13.96 27.52
C ARG A 36 4.18 -14.70 28.29
N VAL A 37 3.06 -14.00 28.53
CA VAL A 37 1.89 -14.52 29.23
C VAL A 37 0.65 -14.39 28.37
N TRP A 38 -0.32 -15.29 28.59
CA TRP A 38 -1.63 -15.18 27.94
C TRP A 38 -2.34 -13.91 28.40
N GLU A 39 -2.85 -13.17 27.43
CA GLU A 39 -3.73 -12.04 27.71
C GLU A 39 -5.12 -12.58 28.03
N LYS A 40 -5.54 -12.42 29.28
CA LYS A 40 -6.79 -13.00 29.78
C LYS A 40 -7.99 -12.07 29.69
N THR A 41 -7.80 -10.84 29.21
CA THR A 41 -8.91 -9.91 28.98
C THR A 41 -9.91 -10.50 27.99
N ALA A 42 -11.16 -10.07 28.08
CA ALA A 42 -12.16 -10.45 27.09
C ALA A 42 -11.79 -9.89 25.71
N ALA A 43 -12.22 -10.56 24.65
CA ALA A 43 -12.13 -10.04 23.31
C ALA A 43 -12.76 -8.64 23.24
N ASN A 44 -12.09 -7.67 22.62
CA ASN A 44 -12.46 -6.26 22.68
C ASN A 44 -12.79 -5.65 21.32
N ALA A 45 -12.73 -6.45 20.26
CA ALA A 45 -13.07 -6.04 18.90
C ALA A 45 -14.20 -6.88 18.27
N GLY A 46 -14.73 -7.88 19.02
CA GLY A 46 -15.74 -8.84 18.61
C GLY A 46 -15.41 -10.23 19.14
N ASP A 47 -16.27 -11.22 18.88
CA ASP A 47 -16.05 -12.60 19.32
C ASP A 47 -14.74 -13.14 18.77
N ASN A 48 -13.87 -13.66 19.63
CA ASN A 48 -12.53 -14.15 19.30
C ASN A 48 -11.67 -13.13 18.52
N LYS A 49 -11.89 -11.84 18.77
CA LYS A 49 -11.24 -10.75 18.07
C LYS A 49 -10.66 -9.72 19.03
N TRP A 50 -9.45 -9.28 18.78
CA TRP A 50 -8.72 -8.30 19.57
C TRP A 50 -8.15 -7.19 18.72
N TYR A 51 -8.12 -5.98 19.31
CA TYR A 51 -7.26 -4.89 18.87
C TYR A 51 -5.86 -5.08 19.43
N LEU A 52 -4.85 -4.87 18.60
CA LEU A 52 -3.43 -5.01 18.96
C LEU A 52 -2.65 -3.75 18.62
N THR A 53 -1.72 -3.36 19.49
CA THR A 53 -0.73 -2.31 19.21
C THR A 53 0.31 -2.79 18.20
N SER A 54 1.18 -1.89 17.71
CA SER A 54 2.36 -2.24 16.91
C SER A 54 3.36 -3.15 17.65
N ALA A 55 3.31 -3.18 18.98
CA ALA A 55 4.09 -4.11 19.80
C ALA A 55 3.41 -5.50 19.99
N GLY A 56 2.22 -5.72 19.40
CA GLY A 56 1.47 -6.97 19.53
C GLY A 56 0.76 -7.16 20.88
N THR A 57 0.61 -6.10 21.68
CA THR A 57 -0.15 -6.12 22.94
C THR A 57 -1.60 -5.70 22.71
N VAL A 58 -2.52 -6.16 23.58
CA VAL A 58 -3.93 -5.76 23.50
C VAL A 58 -4.06 -4.24 23.66
N ALA A 59 -4.88 -3.62 22.85
CA ALA A 59 -5.08 -2.18 22.73
C ALA A 59 -6.56 -1.78 22.77
N SER A 60 -6.82 -0.47 22.87
CA SER A 60 -8.11 0.11 22.51
C SER A 60 -8.30 0.15 20.99
N SER A 61 -9.51 0.43 20.52
CA SER A 61 -9.76 0.62 19.07
C SER A 61 -9.00 1.82 18.51
N GLU A 62 -8.80 2.85 19.33
CA GLU A 62 -8.12 4.09 18.93
C GLU A 62 -6.60 3.92 18.78
N ASP A 63 -6.00 3.05 19.62
CA ASP A 63 -4.56 2.81 19.64
C ASP A 63 -4.14 1.58 18.80
N ALA A 64 -5.11 0.91 18.19
CA ALA A 64 -4.87 -0.32 17.47
C ALA A 64 -4.08 -0.11 16.18
N ALA A 65 -2.99 -0.85 16.01
CA ALA A 65 -2.25 -0.97 14.75
C ALA A 65 -2.77 -2.14 13.89
N ALA A 66 -3.37 -3.16 14.54
CA ALA A 66 -3.95 -4.31 13.88
C ALA A 66 -5.15 -4.86 14.65
N THR A 67 -6.00 -5.64 13.96
CA THR A 67 -6.93 -6.58 14.60
C THR A 67 -6.48 -8.00 14.30
N MET A 68 -6.69 -8.88 15.27
CA MET A 68 -6.50 -10.32 15.13
C MET A 68 -7.82 -11.01 15.44
N GLU A 69 -8.29 -11.86 14.55
CA GLU A 69 -9.57 -12.56 14.65
C GLU A 69 -9.41 -14.04 14.29
N PHE A 70 -9.94 -14.94 15.11
CA PHE A 70 -10.08 -16.32 14.72
C PHE A 70 -11.47 -16.55 14.12
N LEU A 71 -11.49 -17.12 12.90
CA LEU A 71 -12.68 -17.45 12.12
C LEU A 71 -12.95 -18.97 12.22
N PRO A 72 -13.88 -19.42 13.08
CA PRO A 72 -14.10 -20.86 13.30
C PRO A 72 -14.55 -21.60 12.02
N SER A 73 -15.33 -20.96 11.17
CA SER A 73 -15.90 -21.57 9.94
C SER A 73 -14.83 -21.91 8.90
N SER A 74 -13.84 -21.03 8.72
CA SER A 74 -12.71 -21.25 7.80
C SER A 74 -11.48 -21.83 8.47
N LYS A 75 -11.48 -21.93 9.80
CA LYS A 75 -10.35 -22.37 10.61
C LYS A 75 -9.09 -21.52 10.43
N GLU A 76 -9.28 -20.21 10.24
CA GLU A 76 -8.24 -19.24 9.91
C GLU A 76 -8.09 -18.18 11.00
N VAL A 77 -6.86 -17.67 11.15
CA VAL A 77 -6.62 -16.45 11.89
C VAL A 77 -6.43 -15.31 10.89
N LYS A 78 -7.32 -14.34 10.95
CA LYS A 78 -7.29 -13.14 10.13
C LYS A 78 -6.60 -12.02 10.90
N ILE A 79 -5.57 -11.42 10.30
CA ILE A 79 -4.93 -10.21 10.82
C ILE A 79 -5.20 -9.09 9.83
N THR A 80 -5.76 -7.99 10.33
CA THR A 80 -6.11 -6.81 9.50
C THR A 80 -5.38 -5.61 10.09
N LEU A 81 -4.60 -4.91 9.27
CA LEU A 81 -3.97 -3.65 9.67
C LEU A 81 -5.00 -2.54 9.77
N THR A 82 -4.80 -1.63 10.71
CA THR A 82 -5.59 -0.41 10.87
C THR A 82 -4.85 0.79 10.28
N GLN A 83 -5.51 1.93 10.25
CA GLN A 83 -4.88 3.19 9.83
C GLN A 83 -3.73 3.66 10.75
N ASN A 84 -3.62 3.10 11.96
CA ASN A 84 -2.56 3.43 12.92
C ASN A 84 -1.33 2.50 12.78
N ALA A 85 -1.37 1.55 11.83
CA ALA A 85 -0.23 0.68 11.58
C ALA A 85 0.94 1.50 11.02
N THR A 86 2.10 1.42 11.68
CA THR A 86 3.33 2.07 11.25
C THR A 86 4.27 1.04 10.64
N THR A 87 5.11 1.49 9.71
CA THR A 87 6.14 0.64 9.08
C THR A 87 6.97 -0.09 10.12
N GLY A 88 7.14 -1.38 9.93
CA GLY A 88 7.87 -2.24 10.86
C GLY A 88 7.30 -3.66 10.93
N ILE A 89 7.56 -4.33 12.05
CA ILE A 89 7.08 -5.68 12.30
C ILE A 89 6.17 -5.69 13.52
N ILE A 90 4.93 -6.17 13.34
CA ILE A 90 3.99 -6.42 14.43
C ILE A 90 4.10 -7.92 14.82
N PRO A 91 4.61 -8.26 16.01
CA PRO A 91 4.66 -9.64 16.47
C PRO A 91 3.29 -10.04 17.01
N VAL A 92 2.54 -10.85 16.26
CA VAL A 92 1.24 -11.35 16.69
C VAL A 92 1.39 -12.77 17.19
N THR A 93 1.24 -12.96 18.50
CA THR A 93 1.27 -14.30 19.14
C THR A 93 -0.09 -14.63 19.72
N PHE A 94 -0.59 -15.81 19.42
CA PHE A 94 -1.94 -16.27 19.79
C PHE A 94 -1.98 -17.78 19.99
N GLY A 95 -3.09 -18.27 20.52
CA GLY A 95 -3.31 -19.69 20.60
C GLY A 95 -4.63 -20.08 21.25
N PHE A 96 -4.81 -21.38 21.39
CA PHE A 96 -5.93 -21.98 22.10
C PHE A 96 -5.51 -22.38 23.52
N VAL A 97 -6.36 -22.08 24.47
CA VAL A 97 -6.10 -22.26 25.89
C VAL A 97 -7.29 -22.98 26.53
N LYS A 98 -7.08 -24.11 27.17
CA LYS A 98 -8.10 -24.76 27.98
C LYS A 98 -8.43 -23.91 29.21
N THR A 99 -9.71 -23.84 29.58
CA THR A 99 -10.16 -23.07 30.74
C THR A 99 -10.03 -23.82 32.06
N ASP A 100 -9.87 -25.14 32.04
CA ASP A 100 -9.46 -25.87 33.19
C ASP A 100 -8.02 -25.52 33.57
N ASN A 101 -7.74 -25.25 34.81
CA ASN A 101 -6.43 -24.81 35.28
C ASN A 101 -5.29 -25.82 35.06
N SER A 102 -5.58 -27.08 34.77
CA SER A 102 -4.60 -28.14 34.57
C SER A 102 -3.78 -27.98 33.29
N ALA A 103 -4.36 -27.30 32.27
CA ALA A 103 -3.73 -27.14 30.96
C ALA A 103 -3.07 -25.76 30.77
N TYR A 104 -3.16 -24.89 31.74
CA TYR A 104 -2.55 -23.58 31.74
C TYR A 104 -1.12 -23.65 32.20
N PRO A 105 -0.15 -23.76 31.61
CA PRO A 105 0.56 -23.10 30.55
C PRO A 105 0.81 -23.93 29.30
N VAL A 106 0.38 -25.19 29.28
CA VAL A 106 0.63 -26.12 28.18
C VAL A 106 -0.53 -25.96 27.17
N ASN A 107 -0.37 -25.09 26.20
CA ASN A 107 -1.41 -24.78 25.26
C ASN A 107 -0.80 -24.54 23.89
N PHE A 108 -1.59 -24.78 22.85
CA PHE A 108 -1.18 -24.46 21.49
C PHE A 108 -0.91 -22.97 21.35
N ARG A 109 0.26 -22.62 20.86
CA ARG A 109 0.71 -21.26 20.61
C ARG A 109 1.35 -21.14 19.25
N CYS A 110 0.95 -20.11 18.51
CA CYS A 110 1.51 -19.76 17.23
C CYS A 110 1.94 -18.28 17.23
N GLN A 111 2.96 -17.94 16.45
CA GLN A 111 3.40 -16.58 16.23
C GLN A 111 3.42 -16.27 14.74
N ALA A 112 2.85 -15.13 14.38
CA ALA A 112 2.99 -14.52 13.06
C ALA A 112 3.78 -13.22 13.21
N LEU A 113 4.74 -13.00 12.34
CA LEU A 113 5.42 -11.70 12.19
C LEU A 113 4.79 -10.98 11.00
N VAL A 114 4.02 -9.96 11.30
CA VAL A 114 3.32 -9.17 10.28
C VAL A 114 4.21 -8.00 9.91
N THR A 115 4.76 -8.03 8.69
CA THR A 115 5.53 -6.90 8.16
C THR A 115 4.58 -5.85 7.64
N VAL A 116 4.70 -4.65 8.19
CA VAL A 116 3.96 -3.46 7.73
C VAL A 116 4.93 -2.65 6.86
N THR A 117 4.59 -2.49 5.60
CA THR A 117 5.31 -1.60 4.68
C THR A 117 4.54 -0.29 4.56
N ASP A 118 5.25 0.80 4.29
CA ASP A 118 4.60 2.07 3.98
C ASP A 118 4.01 1.99 2.56
N ALA A 119 2.74 1.66 2.48
CA ALA A 119 2.05 1.56 1.21
C ALA A 119 1.73 2.94 0.58
N SER A 120 2.09 4.05 1.24
CA SER A 120 2.08 5.39 0.63
C SER A 120 3.32 5.67 -0.23
N VAL A 121 4.28 4.76 -0.23
CA VAL A 121 5.45 4.78 -1.12
C VAL A 121 5.46 3.51 -1.94
N CYS A 122 5.65 3.62 -3.25
CA CYS A 122 5.81 2.49 -4.15
C CYS A 122 6.98 2.71 -5.10
N ASP A 123 7.68 1.62 -5.40
CA ASP A 123 8.79 1.60 -6.33
C ASP A 123 8.33 0.91 -7.62
N VAL A 124 8.65 1.53 -8.76
CA VAL A 124 8.21 1.11 -10.10
C VAL A 124 9.41 1.06 -11.02
N GLU A 125 9.67 -0.08 -11.63
CA GLU A 125 10.74 -0.26 -12.61
C GLU A 125 10.14 -0.27 -14.02
N LEU A 126 10.66 0.57 -14.91
CA LEU A 126 10.21 0.68 -16.30
C LEU A 126 11.39 0.75 -17.27
N THR A 127 11.17 0.21 -18.46
CA THR A 127 12.07 0.37 -19.58
C THR A 127 11.48 1.35 -20.60
N VAL A 128 12.23 2.40 -20.91
CA VAL A 128 11.86 3.37 -21.95
C VAL A 128 12.49 2.95 -23.26
N PRO A 129 11.68 2.64 -24.30
CA PRO A 129 12.19 2.09 -25.56
C PRO A 129 12.99 3.14 -26.34
N LYS A 130 13.78 2.67 -27.32
CA LYS A 130 14.42 3.52 -28.33
C LYS A 130 13.39 4.23 -29.18
N GLY A 131 13.69 5.45 -29.58
CA GLY A 131 12.89 6.25 -30.51
C GLY A 131 12.84 7.71 -30.07
N GLY A 132 12.77 8.62 -31.03
CA GLY A 132 12.51 10.01 -30.75
C GLY A 132 11.09 10.16 -30.17
N TYR A 133 10.98 10.74 -28.99
CA TYR A 133 9.73 10.83 -28.23
C TYR A 133 9.08 9.47 -27.91
N ALA A 134 9.86 8.38 -27.92
CA ALA A 134 9.36 7.09 -27.48
C ALA A 134 9.06 7.10 -25.98
N SER A 135 8.00 6.42 -25.60
CA SER A 135 7.55 6.36 -24.21
C SER A 135 7.09 4.96 -23.81
N THR A 136 7.09 4.71 -22.52
CA THR A 136 6.38 3.60 -21.87
C THR A 136 5.20 4.16 -21.08
N PHE A 137 4.14 3.35 -20.94
CA PHE A 137 2.94 3.75 -20.22
C PHE A 137 2.90 3.05 -18.86
N PHE A 138 3.00 3.82 -17.80
CA PHE A 138 2.77 3.37 -16.43
C PHE A 138 1.30 3.58 -16.08
N LYS A 139 0.63 2.52 -15.60
CA LYS A 139 -0.79 2.54 -15.27
C LYS A 139 -1.04 2.68 -13.77
N PHE A 140 -2.01 3.49 -13.37
CA PHE A 140 -2.45 3.57 -11.97
C PHE A 140 -2.98 2.25 -11.43
N SER A 141 -3.49 1.36 -12.28
CA SER A 141 -3.92 0.02 -11.90
C SER A 141 -2.79 -0.87 -11.34
N GLU A 142 -1.53 -0.60 -11.71
CA GLU A 142 -0.36 -1.32 -11.18
C GLU A 142 -0.11 -1.02 -9.69
N ILE A 143 -0.54 0.15 -9.22
CA ILE A 143 -0.40 0.62 -7.84
C ILE A 143 -1.76 0.87 -7.15
N ALA A 144 -2.83 0.23 -7.62
CA ALA A 144 -4.19 0.45 -7.08
C ALA A 144 -4.29 0.28 -5.56
N LYS A 145 -3.55 -0.68 -4.98
CA LYS A 145 -3.50 -0.91 -3.53
C LYS A 145 -2.86 0.26 -2.77
N ASN A 146 -1.84 0.88 -3.35
CA ASN A 146 -1.16 2.04 -2.78
C ASN A 146 -2.08 3.27 -2.82
N ILE A 147 -2.84 3.42 -3.92
CA ILE A 147 -3.84 4.48 -4.10
C ILE A 147 -4.99 4.32 -3.08
N ASP A 148 -5.53 3.11 -2.92
CA ASP A 148 -6.57 2.82 -1.92
C ASP A 148 -6.05 3.11 -0.50
N PHE A 149 -4.83 2.67 -0.18
CA PHE A 149 -4.20 2.94 1.12
C PHE A 149 -4.02 4.43 1.40
N ALA A 150 -3.50 5.18 0.42
CA ALA A 150 -3.21 6.61 0.58
C ALA A 150 -4.48 7.46 0.63
N PHE A 151 -5.47 7.17 -0.22
CA PHE A 151 -6.59 8.07 -0.49
C PHE A 151 -7.97 7.45 -0.25
N GLY A 152 -8.06 6.12 -0.04
CA GLY A 152 -9.33 5.40 0.07
C GLY A 152 -10.06 5.24 -1.26
N ILE A 153 -9.37 5.45 -2.40
CA ILE A 153 -9.92 5.38 -3.74
C ILE A 153 -9.88 3.92 -4.22
N LYS A 154 -11.04 3.40 -4.59
CA LYS A 154 -11.19 2.05 -5.18
C LYS A 154 -11.49 2.11 -6.68
N ASP A 155 -12.20 3.12 -7.13
CA ASP A 155 -12.41 3.43 -8.54
C ASP A 155 -11.35 4.40 -9.02
N LEU A 156 -10.40 3.92 -9.82
CA LEU A 156 -9.26 4.73 -10.30
C LEU A 156 -9.68 5.89 -11.19
N LYS A 157 -10.89 5.87 -11.76
CA LYS A 157 -11.47 7.03 -12.45
C LYS A 157 -11.67 8.23 -11.52
N GLU A 158 -11.89 7.98 -10.22
CA GLU A 158 -12.00 9.07 -9.24
C GLU A 158 -10.66 9.79 -9.04
N LEU A 159 -9.54 9.04 -9.03
CA LEU A 159 -8.21 9.65 -9.00
C LEU A 159 -7.97 10.47 -10.27
N ALA A 160 -8.18 9.87 -11.44
CA ALA A 160 -7.98 10.52 -12.73
C ALA A 160 -8.80 11.81 -12.85
N LYS A 161 -10.08 11.79 -12.50
CA LYS A 161 -10.93 12.98 -12.42
C LYS A 161 -10.38 14.02 -11.45
N GLY A 162 -9.92 13.59 -10.29
CA GLY A 162 -9.38 14.48 -9.27
C GLY A 162 -8.05 15.14 -9.67
N LEU A 163 -7.29 14.51 -10.57
CA LEU A 163 -6.06 15.08 -11.15
C LEU A 163 -6.34 16.06 -12.28
N ASP A 164 -7.41 15.86 -13.04
CA ASP A 164 -7.70 16.49 -14.31
C ASP A 164 -8.95 17.36 -14.26
N THR A 165 -8.91 18.42 -13.52
CA THR A 165 -9.99 19.40 -13.44
C THR A 165 -9.43 20.82 -13.32
N GLU A 166 -10.26 21.81 -13.64
CA GLU A 166 -9.95 23.23 -13.35
C GLU A 166 -9.82 23.46 -11.83
N THR A 167 -10.48 22.60 -11.03
CA THR A 167 -10.41 22.60 -9.58
C THR A 167 -9.94 21.22 -9.10
N PRO A 168 -8.63 20.94 -9.17
CA PRO A 168 -8.10 19.63 -8.84
C PRO A 168 -8.36 19.25 -7.37
N VAL A 169 -8.66 17.98 -7.16
CA VAL A 169 -8.74 17.38 -5.81
C VAL A 169 -7.36 16.92 -5.37
N TYR A 170 -6.53 16.50 -6.33
CA TYR A 170 -5.16 16.06 -6.13
C TYR A 170 -4.20 16.85 -7.00
N ASN A 171 -3.02 17.12 -6.47
CA ASN A 171 -1.91 17.72 -7.21
C ASN A 171 -0.81 16.68 -7.41
N VAL A 172 -0.12 16.79 -8.53
CA VAL A 172 1.07 16.01 -8.86
C VAL A 172 2.28 16.90 -8.72
N TYR A 173 3.32 16.39 -8.07
CA TYR A 173 4.59 17.07 -7.90
C TYR A 173 5.71 16.16 -8.36
N MET A 174 6.74 16.74 -8.98
CA MET A 174 8.05 16.10 -9.08
C MET A 174 8.83 16.36 -7.81
N MET A 175 9.59 15.36 -7.35
CA MET A 175 10.49 15.49 -6.21
C MET A 175 11.94 15.44 -6.69
N ASP A 176 12.73 16.43 -6.29
CA ASP A 176 14.17 16.45 -6.58
C ASP A 176 14.96 15.50 -5.64
N ALA A 177 16.24 15.33 -5.91
CA ALA A 177 17.12 14.49 -5.10
C ALA A 177 17.29 14.99 -3.64
N LYS A 178 16.86 16.22 -3.33
CA LYS A 178 16.90 16.81 -1.98
C LYS A 178 15.55 16.70 -1.26
N GLY A 179 14.53 16.13 -1.93
CA GLY A 179 13.17 16.01 -1.39
C GLY A 179 12.30 17.25 -1.58
N ASN A 180 12.74 18.27 -2.34
CA ASN A 180 11.90 19.42 -2.63
C ASN A 180 10.86 19.07 -3.70
N LEU A 181 9.64 19.56 -3.52
CA LEU A 181 8.55 19.35 -4.45
C LEU A 181 8.42 20.50 -5.45
N TYR A 182 8.31 20.17 -6.73
CA TYR A 182 8.10 21.10 -7.84
C TYR A 182 6.81 20.79 -8.58
N GLY A 183 6.07 21.81 -8.97
CA GLY A 183 4.80 21.67 -9.64
C GLY A 183 3.64 22.09 -8.76
N GLY A 184 2.53 21.38 -8.83
CA GLY A 184 1.32 21.65 -8.06
C GLY A 184 0.18 22.25 -8.88
N PRO A 185 -0.76 22.99 -8.27
CA PRO A 185 -1.99 23.44 -8.91
C PRO A 185 -1.77 24.14 -10.25
N GLY A 186 -2.55 23.74 -11.26
CA GLY A 186 -2.54 24.35 -12.59
C GLY A 186 -1.37 23.95 -13.49
N LYS A 187 -0.49 23.07 -13.05
CA LYS A 187 0.62 22.57 -13.86
C LYS A 187 0.46 21.11 -14.31
N TYR A 188 -0.54 20.44 -13.80
CA TYR A 188 -0.96 19.12 -14.22
C TYR A 188 -2.40 19.24 -14.76
N THR A 189 -2.57 19.39 -16.05
CA THR A 189 -3.88 19.57 -16.69
C THR A 189 -4.02 18.64 -17.89
N ALA A 190 -5.26 18.34 -18.30
CA ALA A 190 -5.61 17.55 -19.48
C ALA A 190 -4.98 18.06 -20.79
N ASN A 191 -4.51 19.30 -20.81
CA ASN A 191 -3.90 19.92 -21.99
C ASN A 191 -2.42 19.56 -22.20
N GLY A 192 -1.95 18.44 -21.67
CA GLY A 192 -0.58 17.96 -21.87
C GLY A 192 0.46 18.66 -21.02
N ALA A 193 0.06 19.26 -19.90
CA ALA A 193 1.00 19.76 -18.92
C ALA A 193 1.58 18.57 -18.14
N GLY A 194 2.70 18.09 -18.61
CA GLY A 194 3.53 17.13 -17.92
C GLY A 194 4.75 17.81 -17.31
N TYR A 195 5.72 16.99 -16.94
CA TYR A 195 7.04 17.43 -16.51
C TYR A 195 8.05 17.10 -17.61
N TRP A 196 8.79 18.11 -18.04
CA TRP A 196 9.93 17.99 -18.94
C TRP A 196 11.19 18.20 -18.12
N LEU A 197 12.09 17.24 -18.15
CA LEU A 197 13.17 17.12 -17.21
C LEU A 197 14.52 16.99 -17.93
N THR A 198 15.55 17.53 -17.28
CA THR A 198 16.94 17.15 -17.58
C THR A 198 17.27 15.77 -16.99
N GLU A 199 18.44 15.21 -17.30
CA GLU A 199 18.94 13.97 -16.67
C GLU A 199 19.23 14.15 -15.16
N THR A 200 19.28 15.38 -14.68
CA THR A 200 19.46 15.74 -13.25
C THR A 200 18.15 16.11 -12.56
N PHE A 201 17.01 15.87 -13.23
CA PHE A 201 15.64 16.15 -12.77
C PHE A 201 15.32 17.63 -12.59
N ASP A 202 16.10 18.54 -13.19
CA ASP A 202 15.71 19.92 -13.25
C ASP A 202 14.52 20.09 -14.22
N ILE A 203 13.49 20.79 -13.75
CA ILE A 203 12.29 21.04 -14.58
C ILE A 203 12.63 22.13 -15.60
N VAL A 204 12.42 21.80 -16.85
CA VAL A 204 12.65 22.70 -17.98
C VAL A 204 11.37 22.87 -18.79
N ASN A 205 11.33 23.84 -19.69
CA ASN A 205 10.26 23.97 -20.67
C ASN A 205 10.50 23.00 -21.84
N TRP A 206 9.44 22.53 -22.45
CA TRP A 206 9.52 21.70 -23.65
C TRP A 206 10.40 22.34 -24.73
N GLY A 207 11.31 21.54 -25.29
CA GLY A 207 12.24 21.98 -26.34
C GLY A 207 13.36 22.92 -25.88
N LYS A 208 13.59 23.08 -24.58
CA LYS A 208 14.71 23.86 -24.04
C LYS A 208 15.97 23.01 -23.87
N ASP A 209 17.12 23.70 -23.82
CA ASP A 209 18.42 23.08 -23.61
C ASP A 209 18.40 22.22 -22.34
N GLY A 210 18.97 21.03 -22.47
CA GLY A 210 19.01 20.05 -21.40
C GLY A 210 17.76 19.19 -21.25
N PHE A 211 16.70 19.43 -22.04
CA PHE A 211 15.54 18.54 -22.07
C PHE A 211 15.97 17.13 -22.51
N ALA A 212 15.71 16.16 -21.66
CA ALA A 212 16.13 14.78 -21.89
C ALA A 212 14.95 13.80 -21.83
N MET A 213 14.01 14.00 -20.92
CA MET A 213 12.88 13.10 -20.69
C MET A 213 11.61 13.86 -20.31
N PHE A 214 10.50 13.17 -20.43
CA PHE A 214 9.19 13.69 -20.02
C PHE A 214 8.39 12.68 -19.21
N ILE A 215 7.51 13.21 -18.38
CA ILE A 215 6.46 12.45 -17.67
C ILE A 215 5.16 13.23 -17.89
N GLU A 216 4.23 12.63 -18.61
CA GLU A 216 2.96 13.25 -19.00
C GLU A 216 1.77 12.45 -18.52
N PRO A 217 0.68 13.10 -18.08
CA PRO A 217 -0.56 12.39 -17.77
C PRO A 217 -1.14 11.78 -19.04
N ASN A 218 -1.70 10.61 -18.91
CA ASN A 218 -2.44 9.94 -19.97
C ASN A 218 -3.65 9.21 -19.36
N ASN A 219 -4.74 9.95 -19.19
CA ASN A 219 -5.96 9.49 -18.51
C ASN A 219 -7.14 9.33 -19.46
N TYR A 220 -6.99 9.67 -20.76
CA TYR A 220 -8.06 9.66 -21.71
C TYR A 220 -7.75 8.83 -22.95
N ASP A 221 -8.76 8.08 -23.38
CA ASP A 221 -8.85 7.52 -24.72
C ASP A 221 -9.54 8.54 -25.63
N TYR A 222 -9.13 8.62 -26.89
CA TYR A 222 -9.71 9.49 -27.89
C TYR A 222 -10.31 8.65 -29.01
N ASP A 223 -11.56 8.97 -29.40
CA ASP A 223 -12.19 8.36 -30.57
C ASP A 223 -11.68 9.01 -31.88
N ASP A 224 -12.11 8.44 -33.02
CA ASP A 224 -11.71 8.95 -34.35
C ASP A 224 -12.15 10.40 -34.62
N ASN A 225 -13.07 10.95 -33.83
CA ASN A 225 -13.54 12.32 -33.92
C ASN A 225 -12.83 13.24 -32.91
N GLY A 226 -11.90 12.72 -32.12
CA GLY A 226 -11.17 13.45 -31.09
C GLY A 226 -11.95 13.65 -29.78
N ASN A 227 -13.06 12.93 -29.56
CA ASN A 227 -13.76 13.00 -28.29
C ASN A 227 -12.99 12.22 -27.23
N ALA A 228 -12.72 12.87 -26.10
CA ALA A 228 -12.01 12.28 -24.98
C ALA A 228 -12.97 11.49 -24.09
N THR A 229 -12.59 10.26 -23.76
CA THR A 229 -13.27 9.42 -22.76
C THR A 229 -12.26 8.98 -21.71
N LEU A 230 -12.61 9.16 -20.45
CA LEU A 230 -11.73 8.76 -19.35
C LEU A 230 -11.50 7.24 -19.39
N MET A 231 -10.24 6.81 -19.35
CA MET A 231 -9.85 5.39 -19.35
C MET A 231 -10.51 4.62 -18.21
N GLU A 232 -10.99 3.39 -18.51
CA GLU A 232 -11.66 2.54 -17.51
C GLU A 232 -10.77 2.18 -16.32
N ASP A 233 -9.46 2.04 -16.55
CA ASP A 233 -8.46 1.75 -15.52
C ASP A 233 -7.86 3.00 -14.86
N GLY A 234 -8.44 4.21 -15.13
CA GLY A 234 -8.00 5.48 -14.58
C GLY A 234 -6.78 6.08 -15.27
N GLY A 235 -6.20 5.39 -16.25
CA GLY A 235 -5.02 5.88 -16.97
C GLY A 235 -3.73 5.83 -16.15
N GLY A 236 -2.85 6.81 -16.35
CA GLY A 236 -1.53 6.85 -15.72
C GLY A 236 -0.61 7.92 -16.28
N PHE A 237 0.65 7.57 -16.48
CA PHE A 237 1.66 8.46 -17.04
C PHE A 237 2.35 7.85 -18.26
N ASN A 238 2.49 8.61 -19.32
CA ASN A 238 3.49 8.35 -20.36
C ASN A 238 4.84 8.87 -19.86
N ILE A 239 5.83 8.01 -19.85
CA ILE A 239 7.20 8.34 -19.45
C ILE A 239 8.10 8.07 -20.63
N GLY A 240 8.75 9.10 -21.14
CA GLY A 240 9.45 9.02 -22.41
C GLY A 240 10.75 9.79 -22.45
N ARG A 241 11.40 9.71 -23.62
CA ARG A 241 12.70 10.29 -23.93
C ARG A 241 12.61 11.29 -25.09
N LEU A 242 13.55 12.22 -25.14
CA LEU A 242 13.62 13.21 -26.20
C LEU A 242 14.01 12.59 -27.55
N SER A 243 15.05 11.75 -27.56
CA SER A 243 15.62 11.18 -28.78
C SER A 243 16.22 9.81 -28.55
N ASN A 244 16.72 9.16 -29.60
CA ASN A 244 17.43 7.90 -29.49
C ASN A 244 18.67 7.95 -28.57
N ASP A 245 19.28 9.12 -28.46
CA ASP A 245 20.57 9.29 -27.78
C ASP A 245 20.43 10.17 -26.51
N THR A 246 19.19 10.56 -26.15
CA THR A 246 18.95 11.43 -24.98
C THR A 246 17.68 10.99 -24.25
N PRO A 247 17.81 10.42 -23.05
CA PRO A 247 19.03 9.94 -22.42
C PRO A 247 19.71 8.82 -23.21
N ALA A 248 21.02 8.66 -23.05
CA ALA A 248 21.77 7.63 -23.76
C ALA A 248 21.30 6.22 -23.39
N SER A 249 21.45 5.25 -24.31
CA SER A 249 21.13 3.84 -24.05
C SER A 249 21.92 3.30 -22.85
N GLY A 250 21.26 2.58 -21.96
CA GLY A 250 21.81 2.07 -20.71
C GLY A 250 21.79 3.07 -19.55
N THR A 251 21.37 4.32 -19.78
CA THR A 251 21.15 5.28 -18.68
C THR A 251 20.04 4.80 -17.78
N VAL A 252 20.25 4.90 -16.46
CA VAL A 252 19.23 4.63 -15.45
C VAL A 252 18.95 5.94 -14.71
N LEU A 253 17.69 6.38 -14.71
CA LEU A 253 17.22 7.57 -14.00
C LEU A 253 16.18 7.18 -12.96
N THR A 254 16.17 7.89 -11.83
CA THR A 254 15.30 7.57 -10.68
C THR A 254 14.44 8.75 -10.24
N PRO A 255 13.57 9.30 -11.10
CA PRO A 255 12.65 10.37 -10.71
C PRO A 255 11.58 9.87 -9.74
N SER A 256 11.07 10.76 -8.89
CA SER A 256 9.95 10.48 -8.02
C SER A 256 8.80 11.46 -8.26
N ILE A 257 7.58 10.94 -8.26
CA ILE A 257 6.35 11.71 -8.29
C ILE A 257 5.66 11.62 -6.93
N VAL A 258 5.10 12.73 -6.48
CA VAL A 258 4.26 12.78 -5.27
C VAL A 258 2.87 13.26 -5.65
N ILE A 259 1.86 12.43 -5.39
CA ILE A 259 0.45 12.81 -5.49
C ILE A 259 -0.02 13.25 -4.10
N LYS A 260 -0.61 14.44 -4.02
CA LYS A 260 -1.00 15.04 -2.76
C LYS A 260 -2.41 15.65 -2.86
N PRO A 261 -3.30 15.39 -1.89
CA PRO A 261 -4.58 16.09 -1.86
C PRO A 261 -4.40 17.60 -1.75
N VAL A 262 -5.24 18.37 -2.45
CA VAL A 262 -5.25 19.85 -2.37
C VAL A 262 -5.62 20.29 -0.95
N LYS A 263 -6.61 19.61 -0.34
CA LYS A 263 -6.88 19.76 1.09
C LYS A 263 -5.88 18.90 1.85
N ASP A 264 -5.02 19.53 2.63
CA ASP A 264 -4.02 18.80 3.42
C ASP A 264 -4.69 17.80 4.37
N THR A 265 -4.62 16.53 4.03
CA THR A 265 -5.10 15.41 4.85
C THR A 265 -3.95 14.68 5.53
N GLY A 266 -2.71 15.17 5.37
CA GLY A 266 -1.49 14.54 5.85
C GLY A 266 -1.08 13.27 5.08
N LYS A 267 -1.90 12.77 4.15
CA LYS A 267 -1.60 11.58 3.34
C LYS A 267 -1.08 11.99 1.96
N THR A 268 -0.02 11.35 1.55
CA THR A 268 0.57 11.51 0.20
C THR A 268 0.83 10.13 -0.39
N LEU A 269 0.94 10.04 -1.70
CA LEU A 269 1.42 8.86 -2.41
C LEU A 269 2.69 9.24 -3.15
N THR A 270 3.79 8.57 -2.83
CA THR A 270 5.08 8.74 -3.52
C THR A 270 5.32 7.56 -4.44
N ILE A 271 5.61 7.84 -5.69
CA ILE A 271 5.94 6.85 -6.72
C ILE A 271 7.40 7.09 -7.12
N ASN A 272 8.28 6.17 -6.76
CA ASN A 272 9.69 6.19 -7.14
C ASN A 272 9.84 5.36 -8.41
N PHE A 273 10.28 5.97 -9.48
CA PHE A 273 10.58 5.27 -10.71
C PHE A 273 12.05 4.89 -10.80
N THR A 274 12.33 3.70 -11.32
CA THR A 274 13.63 3.32 -11.85
C THR A 274 13.47 3.13 -13.35
N LEU A 275 13.95 4.10 -14.13
CA LEU A 275 13.79 4.14 -15.58
C LEU A 275 15.09 3.71 -16.26
N THR A 276 15.03 2.62 -17.00
CA THR A 276 16.15 2.16 -17.84
C THR A 276 15.87 2.55 -19.29
N PHE A 277 16.78 3.29 -19.94
CA PHE A 277 16.65 3.72 -21.33
C PHE A 277 17.37 2.73 -22.26
N GLU A 278 16.65 2.19 -23.29
CA GLU A 278 17.22 1.30 -24.32
C GLU A 278 18.07 2.03 -25.34
#